data_46c66c4b18727c6f518528b6e5e1b4d3
#
_entry.id   46c66c4b18727c6f518528b6e5e1b4d3
#
_cell.length_a   1.000
_cell.length_b   1.000
_cell.length_c   1.000
_cell.angle_alpha   90.00
_cell.angle_beta   90.00
_cell.angle_gamma   90.00
#
_symmetry.space_group_name_H-M   'P 1'
#
loop_
_entity.id
_entity.type
_entity.pdbx_description
1 polymer ?
#
loop_
_entity_poly.entity_id
_entity_poly.type
_entity_poly.pdbx_seq_one_letter_code
_entity_poly.pdbx_strand_id
1 'polypeptide(L)'
;MKCFFVTGICIISAAMNLMFSYHMVLVYVFPLIVAVQYKEKNVLWLSYALEVFLLPVSMIVGFYYGICDLNLLLQGNHTRTWYLSELADGFARIPFSKMPVVVIIVYRILPQLLILFVFVMIIQHTIGSMREDAYRIAELTYRKEVDSATRLYNKNKYEDMLANYNTMVERVAVVLWDINNLKEINDRMGHGMGDKLIETMSGAIYAQTDSRKKAYRIGGDEFVMLIENPEKQEAEQIIQNVRDKLARHREEGGLRVSSATGTAEGNGIDILKIVHDADERMYEDKKRGKESREYAMFYSE
;
A
#
# COMPACT_ATOMS: atom_id res chain seq x y z
N MET A 1 1.21 -14.30 18.73
CA MET A 1 2.59 -14.72 18.36
C MET A 1 3.58 -13.55 18.40
N LYS A 2 3.36 -12.42 17.73
CA LYS A 2 4.28 -11.24 17.70
C LYS A 2 4.66 -10.72 19.10
N CYS A 3 3.68 -10.44 19.96
CA CYS A 3 3.93 -9.97 21.33
C CYS A 3 4.74 -10.98 22.17
N PHE A 4 4.44 -12.26 22.02
CA PHE A 4 5.18 -13.32 22.72
C PHE A 4 6.66 -13.36 22.33
N PHE A 5 6.95 -13.22 21.04
CA PHE A 5 8.31 -13.18 20.53
C PHE A 5 9.09 -11.96 21.05
N VAL A 6 8.47 -10.76 20.97
CA VAL A 6 9.08 -9.52 21.47
C VAL A 6 9.30 -9.58 22.99
N THR A 7 8.35 -10.10 23.76
CA THR A 7 8.53 -10.31 25.20
C THR A 7 9.72 -11.21 25.51
N GLY A 8 9.89 -12.30 24.75
CA GLY A 8 11.07 -13.18 24.89
C GLY A 8 12.38 -12.43 24.66
N ILE A 9 12.46 -11.59 23.65
CA ILE A 9 13.66 -10.77 23.35
C ILE A 9 13.92 -9.76 24.47
N CYS A 10 12.90 -9.11 25.03
CA CYS A 10 13.07 -8.19 26.16
C CYS A 10 13.62 -8.91 27.40
N ILE A 11 13.17 -10.14 27.68
CA ILE A 11 13.69 -10.95 28.76
C ILE A 11 15.17 -11.33 28.53
N ILE A 12 15.53 -11.71 27.32
CA ILE A 12 16.92 -12.00 26.94
C ILE A 12 17.79 -10.75 27.10
N SER A 13 17.32 -9.59 26.61
CA SER A 13 17.99 -8.30 26.79
C SER A 13 18.25 -7.99 28.26
N ALA A 14 17.25 -8.18 29.11
CA ALA A 14 17.38 -7.97 30.55
C ALA A 14 18.40 -8.95 31.21
N ALA A 15 18.39 -10.22 30.80
CA ALA A 15 19.34 -11.22 31.27
C ALA A 15 20.79 -10.90 30.83
N MET A 16 20.97 -10.46 29.58
CA MET A 16 22.27 -9.98 29.09
C MET A 16 22.76 -8.77 29.86
N ASN A 17 21.87 -7.83 30.17
CA ASN A 17 22.21 -6.67 30.99
C ASN A 17 22.59 -7.04 32.42
N LEU A 18 21.95 -8.04 33.01
CA LEU A 18 22.30 -8.54 34.33
C LEU A 18 23.77 -9.05 34.36
N MET A 19 24.23 -9.69 33.28
CA MET A 19 25.57 -10.29 33.18
C MET A 19 26.65 -9.29 32.69
N PHE A 20 26.29 -8.34 31.82
CA PHE A 20 27.23 -7.46 31.11
C PHE A 20 26.83 -5.99 31.22
N SER A 21 26.43 -5.56 32.41
CA SER A 21 25.73 -4.28 32.64
C SER A 21 26.42 -3.02 32.11
N TYR A 22 27.74 -3.00 31.97
CA TYR A 22 28.46 -1.81 31.50
C TYR A 22 28.72 -1.76 30.00
N HIS A 23 29.02 -2.90 29.38
CA HIS A 23 29.48 -2.96 27.99
C HIS A 23 28.35 -3.04 26.95
N MET A 24 27.12 -3.29 27.38
CA MET A 24 25.99 -3.63 26.50
C MET A 24 24.90 -2.54 26.43
N VAL A 25 25.29 -1.26 26.37
CA VAL A 25 24.32 -0.14 26.33
C VAL A 25 23.31 -0.25 25.18
N LEU A 26 23.70 -0.84 24.06
CA LEU A 26 22.83 -1.00 22.88
C LEU A 26 21.89 -2.20 22.94
N VAL A 27 22.07 -3.12 23.88
CA VAL A 27 21.21 -4.31 24.00
C VAL A 27 19.75 -3.94 24.26
N TYR A 28 19.50 -2.84 24.96
CA TYR A 28 18.12 -2.36 25.22
C TYR A 28 17.39 -1.82 23.99
N VAL A 29 18.15 -1.38 23.00
CA VAL A 29 17.56 -0.86 21.74
C VAL A 29 17.17 -2.01 20.82
N PHE A 30 17.79 -3.18 20.99
CA PHE A 30 17.55 -4.34 20.13
C PHE A 30 16.08 -4.82 20.11
N PRO A 31 15.36 -4.97 21.25
CA PRO A 31 13.94 -5.32 21.26
C PRO A 31 13.07 -4.30 20.52
N LEU A 32 13.40 -3.01 20.61
CA LEU A 32 12.69 -1.95 19.89
C LEU A 32 12.89 -2.07 18.38
N ILE A 33 14.13 -2.35 17.91
CA ILE A 33 14.44 -2.56 16.51
C ILE A 33 13.65 -3.76 15.96
N VAL A 34 13.58 -4.86 16.72
CA VAL A 34 12.78 -6.03 16.32
C VAL A 34 11.30 -5.71 16.30
N ALA A 35 10.80 -4.93 17.26
CA ALA A 35 9.40 -4.51 17.31
C ALA A 35 8.98 -3.69 16.08
N VAL A 36 9.90 -2.90 15.49
CA VAL A 36 9.66 -2.12 14.25
C VAL A 36 9.29 -2.98 13.06
N GLN A 37 9.88 -4.19 12.95
CA GLN A 37 9.60 -5.10 11.81
C GLN A 37 8.13 -5.50 11.72
N TYR A 38 7.40 -5.47 12.83
CA TYR A 38 5.97 -5.76 12.85
C TYR A 38 5.09 -4.60 12.38
N LYS A 39 5.64 -3.39 12.20
CA LYS A 39 4.94 -2.17 11.76
C LYS A 39 3.68 -1.83 12.59
N GLU A 40 3.57 -2.34 13.81
CA GLU A 40 2.45 -2.15 14.73
C GLU A 40 2.86 -1.28 15.93
N LYS A 41 2.17 -0.17 16.13
CA LYS A 41 2.45 0.74 17.26
C LYS A 41 2.32 0.04 18.62
N ASN A 42 1.35 -0.86 18.77
CA ASN A 42 1.11 -1.56 20.04
C ASN A 42 2.27 -2.49 20.41
N VAL A 43 2.91 -3.15 19.43
CA VAL A 43 4.06 -4.02 19.66
C VAL A 43 5.27 -3.19 20.08
N LEU A 44 5.49 -2.03 19.46
CA LEU A 44 6.56 -1.10 19.83
C LEU A 44 6.39 -0.58 21.26
N TRP A 45 5.17 -0.13 21.63
CA TRP A 45 4.90 0.37 22.98
C TRP A 45 4.97 -0.72 24.04
N LEU A 46 4.57 -1.95 23.73
CA LEU A 46 4.75 -3.10 24.61
C LEU A 46 6.23 -3.37 24.87
N SER A 47 7.07 -3.38 23.82
CA SER A 47 8.51 -3.55 23.93
C SER A 47 9.13 -2.46 24.83
N TYR A 48 8.77 -1.21 24.57
CA TYR A 48 9.24 -0.08 25.38
C TYR A 48 8.84 -0.21 26.86
N ALA A 49 7.57 -0.52 27.15
CA ALA A 49 7.08 -0.67 28.52
C ALA A 49 7.80 -1.81 29.27
N LEU A 50 8.06 -2.93 28.57
CA LEU A 50 8.82 -4.03 29.13
C LEU A 50 10.28 -3.63 29.44
N GLU A 51 10.94 -2.92 28.54
CA GLU A 51 12.32 -2.45 28.77
C GLU A 51 12.39 -1.42 29.92
N VAL A 52 11.44 -0.48 30.00
CA VAL A 52 11.34 0.49 31.11
C VAL A 52 11.20 -0.22 32.46
N PHE A 53 10.57 -1.38 32.51
CA PHE A 53 10.43 -2.17 33.74
C PHE A 53 11.63 -3.09 33.97
N LEU A 54 12.05 -3.86 32.97
CA LEU A 54 13.07 -4.88 33.12
C LEU A 54 14.49 -4.32 33.31
N LEU A 55 14.78 -3.16 32.71
CA LEU A 55 16.09 -2.52 32.80
C LEU A 55 16.44 -2.12 34.25
N PRO A 56 15.61 -1.35 34.98
CA PRO A 56 15.89 -1.05 36.39
C PRO A 56 15.98 -2.31 37.28
N VAL A 57 15.07 -3.27 37.05
CA VAL A 57 15.05 -4.52 37.81
C VAL A 57 16.36 -5.30 37.63
N SER A 58 16.80 -5.49 36.37
CA SER A 58 18.05 -6.22 36.09
C SER A 58 19.25 -5.53 36.68
N MET A 59 19.33 -4.21 36.70
CA MET A 59 20.43 -3.44 37.30
C MET A 59 20.44 -3.54 38.79
N ILE A 60 19.31 -3.37 39.47
CA ILE A 60 19.22 -3.46 40.94
C ILE A 60 19.51 -4.88 41.40
N VAL A 61 18.96 -5.90 40.74
CA VAL A 61 19.24 -7.31 41.05
C VAL A 61 20.72 -7.61 40.81
N GLY A 62 21.29 -7.16 39.68
CA GLY A 62 22.71 -7.33 39.38
C GLY A 62 23.61 -6.70 40.45
N PHE A 63 23.22 -5.57 41.02
CA PHE A 63 23.92 -4.94 42.13
C PHE A 63 23.89 -5.81 43.40
N TYR A 64 22.68 -6.25 43.84
CA TYR A 64 22.55 -7.03 45.07
C TYR A 64 23.27 -8.39 45.00
N TYR A 65 23.29 -9.06 43.85
CA TYR A 65 23.99 -10.32 43.67
C TYR A 65 25.47 -10.17 43.31
N GLY A 66 25.99 -8.94 43.20
CA GLY A 66 27.40 -8.66 42.89
C GLY A 66 27.81 -8.97 41.46
N ILE A 67 26.84 -9.07 40.53
CA ILE A 67 27.06 -9.32 39.12
C ILE A 67 27.27 -8.00 38.38
N CYS A 68 26.68 -6.90 38.87
CA CYS A 68 26.80 -5.57 38.30
C CYS A 68 28.18 -4.95 38.64
N ASP A 69 28.92 -4.52 37.61
CA ASP A 69 30.22 -3.85 37.83
C ASP A 69 30.04 -2.38 38.21
N LEU A 70 29.74 -2.16 39.50
CA LEU A 70 29.59 -0.84 40.09
C LEU A 70 30.91 -0.07 40.29
N ASN A 71 32.04 -0.75 40.20
CA ASN A 71 33.34 -0.14 40.43
C ASN A 71 33.64 1.00 39.44
N LEU A 72 32.98 0.99 38.28
CA LEU A 72 33.10 2.05 37.26
C LEU A 72 32.26 3.29 37.57
N LEU A 73 31.21 3.16 38.41
CA LEU A 73 30.34 4.28 38.80
C LEU A 73 30.72 4.91 40.12
N LEU A 74 31.47 4.17 40.94
CA LEU A 74 31.91 4.59 42.26
C LEU A 74 33.34 5.09 42.15
N GLN A 75 33.56 6.38 42.29
CA GLN A 75 34.92 6.94 42.36
C GLN A 75 35.65 6.46 43.62
N GLY A 76 36.76 5.77 43.45
CA GLY A 76 37.63 5.32 44.51
C GLY A 76 37.57 3.82 44.80
N ASN A 77 38.40 3.35 45.74
CA ASN A 77 38.55 1.94 46.12
C ASN A 77 37.35 1.36 46.92
N HIS A 78 36.16 1.89 46.75
CA HIS A 78 34.98 1.44 47.49
C HIS A 78 34.29 0.29 46.74
N THR A 79 34.51 -0.94 47.21
CA THR A 79 33.86 -2.15 46.70
C THR A 79 32.43 -2.25 47.22
N ARG A 80 31.61 -3.11 46.55
CA ARG A 80 30.29 -3.50 47.03
C ARG A 80 30.27 -3.89 48.52
N THR A 81 31.26 -4.65 48.92
CA THR A 81 31.45 -5.13 50.31
C THR A 81 31.58 -3.96 51.30
N TRP A 82 32.28 -2.92 50.94
CA TRP A 82 32.39 -1.71 51.73
C TRP A 82 31.05 -1.00 51.90
N TYR A 83 30.30 -0.82 50.80
CA TYR A 83 28.98 -0.20 50.85
C TYR A 83 27.98 -1.02 51.67
N LEU A 84 28.01 -2.36 51.59
CA LEU A 84 27.14 -3.23 52.37
C LEU A 84 27.52 -3.22 53.88
N SER A 85 28.78 -3.10 54.23
CA SER A 85 29.22 -2.95 55.62
C SER A 85 28.78 -1.60 56.22
N GLU A 86 28.91 -0.50 55.45
CA GLU A 86 28.43 0.81 55.87
C GLU A 86 26.87 0.90 55.97
N LEU A 87 26.16 0.12 55.15
CA LEU A 87 24.70 -0.03 55.25
C LEU A 87 24.28 -0.79 56.51
N ALA A 88 25.05 -1.76 56.96
CA ALA A 88 24.79 -2.54 58.17
C ALA A 88 24.98 -1.70 59.45
N ASP A 89 25.84 -0.70 59.39
CA ASP A 89 26.11 0.22 60.52
C ASP A 89 25.12 1.42 60.61
N GLY A 90 24.11 1.44 59.74
CA GLY A 90 23.03 2.45 59.71
C GLY A 90 23.26 3.53 58.66
N PHE A 91 22.23 3.81 57.91
CA PHE A 91 22.17 4.76 56.77
C PHE A 91 22.63 6.20 57.11
N ALA A 92 22.86 6.53 58.37
CA ALA A 92 23.18 7.88 58.83
C ALA A 92 24.54 8.43 58.41
N ARG A 93 25.45 7.57 57.90
CA ARG A 93 26.84 7.95 57.59
C ARG A 93 27.13 8.17 56.12
N ILE A 94 26.28 7.64 55.20
CA ILE A 94 26.49 7.80 53.78
C ILE A 94 25.57 8.94 53.29
N PRO A 95 26.10 10.06 52.72
CA PRO A 95 25.29 11.07 52.12
C PRO A 95 24.36 10.48 51.06
N PHE A 96 23.11 10.94 50.94
CA PHE A 96 22.11 10.44 49.99
C PHE A 96 22.64 10.36 48.55
N SER A 97 23.42 11.37 48.15
CA SER A 97 24.09 11.41 46.82
C SER A 97 25.13 10.32 46.57
N LYS A 98 25.61 9.63 47.62
CA LYS A 98 26.61 8.54 47.54
C LYS A 98 25.97 7.17 47.78
N MET A 99 24.69 7.09 48.08
CA MET A 99 24.01 5.80 48.22
C MET A 99 24.06 5.01 46.91
N PRO A 100 24.48 3.74 46.89
CA PRO A 100 24.66 2.97 45.68
C PRO A 100 23.40 2.94 44.78
N VAL A 101 22.24 2.76 45.37
CA VAL A 101 20.96 2.73 44.63
C VAL A 101 20.67 4.09 43.99
N VAL A 102 20.94 5.19 44.66
CA VAL A 102 20.76 6.56 44.11
C VAL A 102 21.73 6.79 42.95
N VAL A 103 22.97 6.39 43.09
CA VAL A 103 23.99 6.49 42.04
C VAL A 103 23.56 5.69 40.80
N ILE A 104 23.08 4.45 40.98
CA ILE A 104 22.60 3.62 39.87
C ILE A 104 21.40 4.30 39.20
N ILE A 105 20.42 4.78 39.96
CA ILE A 105 19.22 5.43 39.40
C ILE A 105 19.62 6.68 38.62
N VAL A 106 20.37 7.59 39.20
CA VAL A 106 20.66 8.92 38.61
C VAL A 106 21.62 8.83 37.45
N TYR A 107 22.71 8.06 37.57
CA TYR A 107 23.78 8.06 36.55
C TYR A 107 23.68 6.92 35.56
N ARG A 108 22.82 5.92 35.80
CA ARG A 108 22.69 4.78 34.89
C ARG A 108 21.27 4.60 34.36
N ILE A 109 20.28 4.44 35.22
CA ILE A 109 18.91 4.14 34.83
C ILE A 109 18.27 5.31 34.11
N LEU A 110 18.29 6.50 34.71
CA LEU A 110 17.63 7.69 34.11
C LEU A 110 18.16 8.06 32.71
N PRO A 111 19.49 8.13 32.48
CA PRO A 111 20.01 8.40 31.13
C PRO A 111 19.61 7.34 30.10
N GLN A 112 19.59 6.06 30.49
CA GLN A 112 19.21 4.98 29.57
C GLN A 112 17.71 5.02 29.24
N LEU A 113 16.85 5.28 30.20
CA LEU A 113 15.41 5.47 29.97
C LEU A 113 15.15 6.66 29.03
N LEU A 114 15.90 7.76 29.19
CA LEU A 114 15.81 8.91 28.31
C LEU A 114 16.22 8.55 26.88
N ILE A 115 17.34 7.82 26.72
CA ILE A 115 17.80 7.35 25.40
C ILE A 115 16.72 6.45 24.76
N LEU A 116 16.20 5.46 25.51
CA LEU A 116 15.14 4.60 25.03
C LEU A 116 13.89 5.38 24.58
N PHE A 117 13.49 6.37 25.36
CA PHE A 117 12.36 7.24 25.01
C PHE A 117 12.60 7.99 23.70
N VAL A 118 13.78 8.59 23.53
CA VAL A 118 14.15 9.28 22.29
C VAL A 118 14.14 8.32 21.10
N PHE A 119 14.67 7.11 21.27
CA PHE A 119 14.63 6.09 20.22
C PHE A 119 13.20 5.72 19.81
N VAL A 120 12.31 5.49 20.79
CA VAL A 120 10.90 5.20 20.50
C VAL A 120 10.23 6.33 19.75
N MET A 121 10.50 7.59 20.12
CA MET A 121 9.96 8.76 19.42
C MET A 121 10.46 8.87 17.99
N ILE A 122 11.75 8.65 17.75
CA ILE A 122 12.34 8.62 16.40
C ILE A 122 11.70 7.50 15.57
N ILE A 123 11.60 6.30 16.13
CA ILE A 123 11.01 5.15 15.45
C ILE A 123 9.53 5.42 15.08
N GLN A 124 8.76 5.97 16.03
CA GLN A 124 7.35 6.31 15.75
C GLN A 124 7.21 7.34 14.63
N HIS A 125 8.03 8.37 14.64
CA HIS A 125 8.06 9.39 13.60
C HIS A 125 8.39 8.75 12.25
N THR A 126 9.42 7.90 12.19
CA THR A 126 9.85 7.21 10.96
C THR A 126 8.75 6.27 10.41
N ILE A 127 8.07 5.50 11.28
CA ILE A 127 6.95 4.64 10.85
C ILE A 127 5.80 5.50 10.29
N GLY A 128 5.52 6.65 10.91
CA GLY A 128 4.50 7.60 10.43
C GLY A 128 4.82 8.11 9.03
N SER A 129 6.02 8.63 8.85
CA SER A 129 6.50 9.14 7.55
C SER A 129 6.48 8.06 6.45
N MET A 130 6.98 6.86 6.72
CA MET A 130 6.95 5.74 5.77
C MET A 130 5.53 5.38 5.30
N ARG A 131 4.53 5.48 6.20
CA ARG A 131 3.13 5.24 5.82
C ARG A 131 2.59 6.34 4.91
N GLU A 132 2.86 7.59 5.24
CA GLU A 132 2.45 8.72 4.40
C GLU A 132 3.08 8.64 3.01
N ASP A 133 4.37 8.31 2.92
CA ASP A 133 5.05 8.11 1.64
C ASP A 133 4.45 6.96 0.84
N ALA A 134 4.13 5.85 1.50
CA ALA A 134 3.48 4.72 0.84
C ALA A 134 2.08 5.08 0.29
N TYR A 135 1.27 5.83 1.05
CA TYR A 135 -0.02 6.34 0.58
C TYR A 135 0.16 7.32 -0.59
N ARG A 136 1.12 8.24 -0.49
CA ARG A 136 1.41 9.20 -1.56
C ARG A 136 1.85 8.50 -2.85
N ILE A 137 2.73 7.51 -2.75
CA ILE A 137 3.18 6.72 -3.90
C ILE A 137 1.99 5.97 -4.52
N ALA A 138 1.15 5.32 -3.72
CA ALA A 138 -0.04 4.62 -4.19
C ALA A 138 -1.02 5.57 -4.91
N GLU A 139 -1.25 6.76 -4.35
CA GLU A 139 -2.11 7.78 -4.97
C GLU A 139 -1.52 8.31 -6.27
N LEU A 140 -0.22 8.62 -6.30
CA LEU A 140 0.46 9.07 -7.52
C LEU A 140 0.43 8.01 -8.61
N THR A 141 0.63 6.74 -8.25
CA THR A 141 0.53 5.61 -9.18
C THR A 141 -0.89 5.48 -9.71
N TYR A 142 -1.90 5.54 -8.85
CA TYR A 142 -3.30 5.52 -9.26
C TYR A 142 -3.63 6.66 -10.23
N ARG A 143 -3.24 7.89 -9.93
CA ARG A 143 -3.45 9.05 -10.81
C ARG A 143 -2.70 8.94 -12.14
N LYS A 144 -1.55 8.27 -12.15
CA LYS A 144 -0.77 8.01 -13.37
C LYS A 144 -1.41 6.95 -14.27
N GLU A 145 -2.11 5.97 -13.70
CA GLU A 145 -2.61 4.79 -14.41
C GLU A 145 -4.10 4.84 -14.74
N VAL A 146 -4.88 5.68 -14.06
CA VAL A 146 -6.34 5.75 -14.21
C VAL A 146 -6.76 7.05 -14.88
N ASP A 147 -7.74 6.96 -15.79
CA ASP A 147 -8.38 8.11 -16.40
C ASP A 147 -9.34 8.79 -15.40
N SER A 148 -9.15 10.09 -15.18
CA SER A 148 -9.86 10.85 -14.15
C SER A 148 -11.37 10.97 -14.38
N ALA A 149 -11.82 10.91 -15.64
CA ALA A 149 -13.23 11.06 -16.02
C ALA A 149 -13.99 9.73 -15.95
N THR A 150 -13.34 8.60 -16.23
CA THR A 150 -14.00 7.32 -16.47
C THR A 150 -13.74 6.25 -15.43
N ARG A 151 -12.70 6.40 -14.60
CA ARG A 151 -12.19 5.39 -13.66
C ARG A 151 -11.65 4.12 -14.32
N LEU A 152 -11.56 4.08 -15.64
CA LEU A 152 -10.87 3.04 -16.38
C LEU A 152 -9.38 3.32 -16.36
N TYR A 153 -8.57 2.34 -16.71
CA TYR A 153 -7.15 2.62 -16.94
C TYR A 153 -6.98 3.59 -18.10
N ASN A 154 -5.94 4.43 -18.04
CA ASN A 154 -5.67 5.40 -19.09
C ASN A 154 -4.78 4.81 -20.20
N LYS A 155 -4.53 5.61 -21.22
CA LYS A 155 -3.68 5.27 -22.36
C LYS A 155 -2.27 4.86 -21.96
N ASN A 156 -1.65 5.55 -21.01
CA ASN A 156 -0.29 5.23 -20.57
C ASN A 156 -0.23 3.81 -19.98
N LYS A 157 -1.22 3.45 -19.15
CA LYS A 157 -1.31 2.10 -18.57
C LYS A 157 -1.56 1.04 -19.64
N TYR A 158 -2.33 1.36 -20.68
CA TYR A 158 -2.55 0.48 -21.83
C TYR A 158 -1.25 0.23 -22.61
N GLU A 159 -0.50 1.29 -22.91
CA GLU A 159 0.79 1.19 -23.62
C GLU A 159 1.82 0.41 -22.79
N ASP A 160 1.94 0.70 -21.50
CA ASP A 160 2.80 -0.04 -20.56
C ASP A 160 2.42 -1.54 -20.51
N MET A 161 1.12 -1.84 -20.53
CA MET A 161 0.61 -3.20 -20.53
C MET A 161 0.98 -3.92 -21.85
N LEU A 162 0.78 -3.30 -23.01
CA LEU A 162 1.16 -3.90 -24.29
C LEU A 162 2.66 -4.15 -24.39
N ALA A 163 3.49 -3.19 -23.95
CA ALA A 163 4.95 -3.31 -23.98
C ALA A 163 5.48 -4.43 -23.08
N ASN A 164 4.79 -4.71 -21.97
CA ASN A 164 5.19 -5.70 -20.96
C ASN A 164 4.18 -6.85 -20.85
N TYR A 165 3.43 -7.14 -21.92
CA TYR A 165 2.38 -8.15 -21.87
C TYR A 165 2.94 -9.52 -21.48
N ASN A 166 2.27 -10.16 -20.53
CA ASN A 166 2.70 -11.47 -20.06
C ASN A 166 2.41 -12.54 -21.11
N THR A 167 3.44 -12.93 -21.85
CA THR A 167 3.36 -13.98 -22.88
C THR A 167 3.03 -15.37 -22.32
N MET A 168 2.97 -15.54 -21.01
CA MET A 168 2.51 -16.78 -20.34
C MET A 168 0.98 -16.91 -20.33
N VAL A 169 0.24 -15.86 -20.68
CA VAL A 169 -1.21 -15.94 -20.86
C VAL A 169 -1.48 -16.72 -22.14
N GLU A 170 -2.16 -17.86 -22.03
CA GLU A 170 -2.37 -18.78 -23.16
C GLU A 170 -3.28 -18.16 -24.23
N ARG A 171 -4.40 -17.58 -23.82
CA ARG A 171 -5.37 -16.95 -24.73
C ARG A 171 -5.75 -15.56 -24.23
N VAL A 172 -6.01 -14.66 -25.16
CA VAL A 172 -6.51 -13.31 -24.88
C VAL A 172 -7.58 -12.94 -25.89
N ALA A 173 -8.63 -12.27 -25.43
CA ALA A 173 -9.56 -11.57 -26.29
C ALA A 173 -9.44 -10.06 -26.04
N VAL A 174 -9.62 -9.31 -27.13
CA VAL A 174 -9.61 -7.85 -27.13
C VAL A 174 -10.97 -7.38 -27.64
N VAL A 175 -11.56 -6.43 -26.93
CA VAL A 175 -12.77 -5.73 -27.38
C VAL A 175 -12.47 -4.24 -27.45
N LEU A 176 -12.79 -3.61 -28.58
CA LEU A 176 -12.65 -2.19 -28.82
C LEU A 176 -14.02 -1.56 -28.99
N TRP A 177 -14.18 -0.35 -28.45
CA TRP A 177 -15.36 0.50 -28.65
C TRP A 177 -14.93 1.91 -29.02
N ASP A 178 -15.70 2.53 -29.92
CA ASP A 178 -15.58 3.94 -30.33
C ASP A 178 -16.98 4.56 -30.28
N ILE A 179 -17.14 5.62 -29.45
CA ILE A 179 -18.46 6.30 -29.32
C ILE A 179 -18.80 7.02 -30.63
N ASN A 180 -19.98 6.71 -31.16
CA ASN A 180 -20.44 7.33 -32.40
C ASN A 180 -20.84 8.79 -32.19
N ASN A 181 -20.40 9.66 -33.11
CA ASN A 181 -20.81 11.06 -33.24
C ASN A 181 -20.51 11.93 -32.00
N LEU A 182 -19.53 11.58 -31.15
CA LEU A 182 -19.17 12.37 -29.97
C LEU A 182 -18.86 13.82 -30.36
N LYS A 183 -18.10 14.05 -31.44
CA LYS A 183 -17.77 15.39 -31.92
C LYS A 183 -19.02 16.20 -32.29
N GLU A 184 -19.94 15.61 -33.04
CA GLU A 184 -21.18 16.28 -33.44
C GLU A 184 -22.06 16.67 -32.23
N ILE A 185 -22.08 15.80 -31.20
CA ILE A 185 -22.80 16.07 -29.95
C ILE A 185 -22.12 17.20 -29.17
N ASN A 186 -20.80 17.20 -29.10
CA ASN A 186 -20.06 18.29 -28.49
C ASN A 186 -20.31 19.63 -29.18
N ASP A 187 -20.28 19.63 -30.50
CA ASP A 187 -20.48 20.84 -31.32
C ASP A 187 -21.90 21.40 -31.17
N ARG A 188 -22.93 20.53 -31.06
CA ARG A 188 -24.35 20.94 -30.95
C ARG A 188 -24.82 21.21 -29.52
N MET A 189 -24.37 20.44 -28.55
CA MET A 189 -24.91 20.43 -27.18
C MET A 189 -23.86 20.80 -26.11
N GLY A 190 -22.62 21.08 -26.54
CA GLY A 190 -21.52 21.45 -25.67
C GLY A 190 -20.78 20.25 -25.07
N HIS A 191 -19.51 20.46 -24.63
CA HIS A 191 -18.64 19.44 -24.09
C HIS A 191 -19.23 18.69 -22.88
N GLY A 192 -19.99 19.35 -22.02
CA GLY A 192 -20.63 18.71 -20.89
C GLY A 192 -21.61 17.58 -21.25
N MET A 193 -22.18 17.61 -22.47
CA MET A 193 -23.02 16.50 -22.96
C MET A 193 -22.14 15.35 -23.46
N GLY A 194 -21.04 15.64 -24.13
CA GLY A 194 -20.06 14.61 -24.51
C GLY A 194 -19.44 13.92 -23.32
N ASP A 195 -19.11 14.66 -22.26
CA ASP A 195 -18.59 14.08 -21.02
C ASP A 195 -19.58 13.08 -20.40
N LYS A 196 -20.88 13.40 -20.38
CA LYS A 196 -21.92 12.47 -19.93
C LYS A 196 -22.02 11.20 -20.79
N LEU A 197 -21.85 11.32 -22.12
CA LEU A 197 -21.81 10.14 -23.00
C LEU A 197 -20.62 9.24 -22.67
N ILE A 198 -19.45 9.84 -22.50
CA ILE A 198 -18.21 9.14 -22.12
C ILE A 198 -18.40 8.45 -20.75
N GLU A 199 -18.95 9.15 -19.77
CA GLU A 199 -19.24 8.62 -18.44
C GLU A 199 -20.23 7.44 -18.48
N THR A 200 -21.31 7.58 -19.26
CA THR A 200 -22.33 6.52 -19.43
C THR A 200 -21.71 5.27 -20.08
N MET A 201 -20.94 5.45 -21.17
CA MET A 201 -20.26 4.35 -21.86
C MET A 201 -19.24 3.67 -20.95
N SER A 202 -18.36 4.44 -20.31
CA SER A 202 -17.34 3.90 -19.42
C SER A 202 -17.96 3.17 -18.22
N GLY A 203 -19.04 3.66 -17.65
CA GLY A 203 -19.79 3.01 -16.57
C GLY A 203 -20.39 1.67 -16.98
N ALA A 204 -20.80 1.55 -18.27
CA ALA A 204 -21.28 0.28 -18.81
C ALA A 204 -20.12 -0.74 -18.97
N ILE A 205 -18.97 -0.29 -19.49
CA ILE A 205 -17.77 -1.09 -19.67
C ILE A 205 -17.18 -1.49 -18.30
N TYR A 206 -17.05 -0.55 -17.35
CA TYR A 206 -16.50 -0.78 -16.02
C TYR A 206 -17.24 -1.90 -15.26
N ALA A 207 -18.55 -1.98 -15.43
CA ALA A 207 -19.36 -3.02 -14.82
C ALA A 207 -19.03 -4.46 -15.29
N GLN A 208 -18.27 -4.60 -16.38
CA GLN A 208 -17.81 -5.88 -16.92
C GLN A 208 -16.38 -6.24 -16.49
N THR A 209 -15.69 -5.33 -15.74
CA THR A 209 -14.29 -5.54 -15.33
C THR A 209 -14.19 -6.45 -14.11
N ASP A 210 -13.12 -7.26 -14.07
CA ASP A 210 -12.69 -8.07 -12.93
C ASP A 210 -11.17 -8.28 -12.95
N SER A 211 -10.66 -9.28 -12.22
CA SER A 211 -9.22 -9.58 -12.18
C SER A 211 -8.65 -10.00 -13.54
N ARG A 212 -9.44 -10.65 -14.41
CA ARG A 212 -9.07 -11.12 -15.75
C ARG A 212 -9.43 -10.13 -16.85
N LYS A 213 -10.41 -9.25 -16.60
CA LYS A 213 -10.98 -8.29 -17.56
C LYS A 213 -10.61 -6.88 -17.18
N LYS A 214 -9.67 -6.29 -17.90
CA LYS A 214 -9.15 -4.94 -17.66
C LYS A 214 -9.56 -4.01 -18.79
N ALA A 215 -10.15 -2.88 -18.43
CA ALA A 215 -10.63 -1.90 -19.41
C ALA A 215 -9.82 -0.60 -19.34
N TYR A 216 -9.60 -0.02 -20.52
CA TYR A 216 -8.77 1.16 -20.73
C TYR A 216 -9.52 2.19 -21.57
N ARG A 217 -9.29 3.48 -21.30
CA ARG A 217 -9.63 4.56 -22.21
C ARG A 217 -8.36 5.01 -22.93
N ILE A 218 -8.28 4.80 -24.24
CA ILE A 218 -7.08 5.04 -25.04
C ILE A 218 -7.16 6.31 -25.90
N GLY A 219 -8.34 6.84 -26.06
CA GLY A 219 -8.63 8.09 -26.80
C GLY A 219 -9.75 8.89 -26.16
N GLY A 220 -10.21 9.92 -26.86
CA GLY A 220 -11.36 10.74 -26.40
C GLY A 220 -12.64 9.92 -26.28
N ASP A 221 -12.92 9.12 -27.30
CA ASP A 221 -14.10 8.30 -27.53
C ASP A 221 -13.79 6.78 -27.64
N GLU A 222 -12.52 6.39 -27.47
CA GLU A 222 -12.02 5.04 -27.70
C GLU A 222 -11.74 4.29 -26.39
N PHE A 223 -12.26 3.06 -26.31
CA PHE A 223 -12.10 2.18 -25.15
C PHE A 223 -11.64 0.80 -25.60
N VAL A 224 -10.82 0.16 -24.76
CA VAL A 224 -10.31 -1.21 -24.97
C VAL A 224 -10.58 -2.03 -23.73
N MET A 225 -10.99 -3.28 -23.91
CA MET A 225 -10.98 -4.28 -22.86
C MET A 225 -10.12 -5.47 -23.28
N LEU A 226 -9.27 -5.90 -22.38
CA LEU A 226 -8.48 -7.12 -22.49
C LEU A 226 -9.05 -8.18 -21.56
N ILE A 227 -9.22 -9.37 -22.06
CA ILE A 227 -9.78 -10.52 -21.35
C ILE A 227 -8.74 -11.63 -21.39
N GLU A 228 -8.15 -11.92 -20.24
CA GLU A 228 -7.16 -13.01 -20.10
C GLU A 228 -7.88 -14.36 -19.98
N ASN A 229 -7.44 -15.35 -20.79
CA ASN A 229 -8.03 -16.69 -20.86
C ASN A 229 -9.55 -16.67 -20.96
N PRO A 230 -10.10 -16.06 -22.03
CA PRO A 230 -11.54 -15.91 -22.20
C PRO A 230 -12.25 -17.26 -22.31
N GLU A 231 -13.46 -17.32 -21.76
CA GLU A 231 -14.38 -18.40 -22.03
C GLU A 231 -14.95 -18.28 -23.45
N LYS A 232 -15.55 -19.37 -23.93
CA LYS A 232 -16.12 -19.37 -25.27
C LYS A 232 -17.21 -18.28 -25.40
N GLN A 233 -17.06 -17.38 -26.37
CA GLN A 233 -17.97 -16.26 -26.63
C GLN A 233 -18.07 -15.23 -25.48
N GLU A 234 -17.09 -15.18 -24.57
CA GLU A 234 -17.11 -14.21 -23.45
C GLU A 234 -17.01 -12.77 -23.97
N ALA A 235 -16.22 -12.51 -25.00
CA ALA A 235 -16.10 -11.19 -25.61
C ALA A 235 -17.43 -10.69 -26.19
N GLU A 236 -18.12 -11.54 -26.93
CA GLU A 236 -19.45 -11.24 -27.50
C GLU A 236 -20.50 -11.00 -26.40
N GLN A 237 -20.46 -11.80 -25.34
CA GLN A 237 -21.35 -11.63 -24.19
C GLN A 237 -21.12 -10.29 -23.49
N ILE A 238 -19.87 -9.87 -23.34
CA ILE A 238 -19.51 -8.57 -22.76
C ILE A 238 -20.04 -7.44 -23.62
N ILE A 239 -19.86 -7.53 -24.95
CA ILE A 239 -20.41 -6.54 -25.90
C ILE A 239 -21.93 -6.43 -25.73
N GLN A 240 -22.62 -7.56 -25.65
CA GLN A 240 -24.07 -7.59 -25.48
C GLN A 240 -24.49 -7.00 -24.12
N ASN A 241 -23.81 -7.36 -23.03
CA ASN A 241 -24.08 -6.82 -21.70
C ASN A 241 -23.92 -5.30 -21.65
N VAL A 242 -22.89 -4.75 -22.31
CA VAL A 242 -22.69 -3.30 -22.44
C VAL A 242 -23.85 -2.67 -23.23
N ARG A 243 -24.24 -3.25 -24.36
CA ARG A 243 -25.37 -2.76 -25.18
C ARG A 243 -26.69 -2.77 -24.38
N ASP A 244 -26.98 -3.83 -23.67
CA ASP A 244 -28.19 -3.97 -22.85
C ASP A 244 -28.22 -2.94 -21.70
N LYS A 245 -27.06 -2.68 -21.09
CA LYS A 245 -26.96 -1.65 -20.05
C LYS A 245 -27.20 -0.24 -20.59
N LEU A 246 -26.66 0.07 -21.76
CA LEU A 246 -26.89 1.35 -22.44
C LEU A 246 -28.35 1.50 -22.91
N ALA A 247 -28.99 0.41 -23.37
CA ALA A 247 -30.41 0.40 -23.75
C ALA A 247 -31.31 0.67 -22.54
N ARG A 248 -31.07 -0.01 -21.40
CA ARG A 248 -31.81 0.24 -20.15
C ARG A 248 -31.66 1.69 -19.67
N HIS A 249 -30.43 2.23 -19.71
CA HIS A 249 -30.18 3.63 -19.33
C HIS A 249 -31.02 4.59 -20.17
N ARG A 250 -31.19 4.33 -21.47
CA ARG A 250 -32.04 5.11 -22.35
C ARG A 250 -33.53 4.98 -21.98
N GLU A 251 -34.03 3.77 -21.68
CA GLU A 251 -35.42 3.54 -21.28
C GLU A 251 -35.80 4.26 -20.00
N GLU A 252 -34.82 4.43 -19.09
CA GLU A 252 -34.95 5.20 -17.83
C GLU A 252 -34.88 6.73 -18.05
N GLY A 253 -34.89 7.20 -19.30
CA GLY A 253 -34.81 8.63 -19.63
C GLY A 253 -33.40 9.20 -19.76
N GLY A 254 -32.37 8.32 -19.75
CA GLY A 254 -30.99 8.71 -19.95
C GLY A 254 -30.60 8.95 -21.41
N LEU A 255 -29.33 9.25 -21.62
CA LEU A 255 -28.79 9.57 -22.94
C LEU A 255 -28.72 8.34 -23.85
N ARG A 256 -29.01 8.57 -25.17
CA ARG A 256 -28.76 7.56 -26.18
C ARG A 256 -27.28 7.51 -26.51
N VAL A 257 -26.59 6.46 -26.05
CA VAL A 257 -25.19 6.16 -26.38
C VAL A 257 -25.15 5.04 -27.41
N SER A 258 -24.37 5.20 -28.45
CA SER A 258 -24.08 4.14 -29.43
C SER A 258 -22.58 4.14 -29.73
N SER A 259 -22.03 2.96 -29.97
CA SER A 259 -20.61 2.78 -30.30
C SER A 259 -20.44 1.80 -31.45
N ALA A 260 -19.43 2.01 -32.26
CA ALA A 260 -18.85 0.95 -33.08
C ALA A 260 -18.07 0.00 -32.19
N THR A 261 -18.02 -1.28 -32.56
CA THR A 261 -17.40 -2.31 -31.73
C THR A 261 -16.68 -3.33 -32.57
N GLY A 262 -15.45 -3.70 -32.18
CA GLY A 262 -14.69 -4.77 -32.79
C GLY A 262 -14.10 -5.70 -31.73
N THR A 263 -14.01 -6.98 -32.04
CA THR A 263 -13.41 -7.97 -31.14
C THR A 263 -12.58 -8.98 -31.92
N ALA A 264 -11.47 -9.41 -31.31
CA ALA A 264 -10.63 -10.50 -31.81
C ALA A 264 -10.07 -11.30 -30.63
N GLU A 265 -9.79 -12.57 -30.85
CA GLU A 265 -9.13 -13.43 -29.86
C GLU A 265 -8.05 -14.28 -30.49
N GLY A 266 -7.06 -14.69 -29.67
CA GLY A 266 -5.94 -15.50 -30.11
C GLY A 266 -5.00 -15.86 -28.96
N ASN A 267 -3.78 -16.27 -29.32
CA ASN A 267 -2.74 -16.56 -28.33
C ASN A 267 -2.17 -15.28 -27.74
N GLY A 268 -1.89 -15.27 -26.44
CA GLY A 268 -1.36 -14.09 -25.75
C GLY A 268 -0.05 -13.55 -26.31
N ILE A 269 0.78 -14.42 -26.93
CA ILE A 269 2.01 -14.01 -27.61
C ILE A 269 1.77 -13.08 -28.80
N ASP A 270 0.60 -13.15 -29.42
CA ASP A 270 0.22 -12.38 -30.61
C ASP A 270 -0.62 -11.16 -30.28
N ILE A 271 -0.56 -10.63 -29.05
CA ILE A 271 -1.43 -9.56 -28.55
C ILE A 271 -1.53 -8.36 -29.49
N LEU A 272 -0.43 -7.93 -30.09
CA LEU A 272 -0.42 -6.79 -31.02
C LEU A 272 -1.23 -7.06 -32.29
N LYS A 273 -1.17 -8.29 -32.81
CA LYS A 273 -1.98 -8.71 -33.96
C LYS A 273 -3.46 -8.76 -33.58
N ILE A 274 -3.79 -9.29 -32.41
CA ILE A 274 -5.17 -9.40 -31.94
C ILE A 274 -5.78 -8.01 -31.77
N VAL A 275 -5.03 -7.05 -31.22
CA VAL A 275 -5.45 -5.65 -31.13
C VAL A 275 -5.71 -5.07 -32.51
N HIS A 276 -4.83 -5.28 -33.47
CA HIS A 276 -4.99 -4.83 -34.85
C HIS A 276 -6.23 -5.43 -35.50
N ASP A 277 -6.42 -6.75 -35.40
CA ASP A 277 -7.58 -7.45 -35.96
C ASP A 277 -8.92 -6.95 -35.35
N ALA A 278 -8.92 -6.62 -34.05
CA ALA A 278 -10.08 -6.02 -33.37
C ALA A 278 -10.35 -4.60 -33.87
N ASP A 279 -9.31 -3.79 -34.09
CA ASP A 279 -9.43 -2.43 -34.62
C ASP A 279 -10.00 -2.41 -36.05
N GLU A 280 -9.50 -3.28 -36.93
CA GLU A 280 -10.07 -3.42 -38.28
C GLU A 280 -11.56 -3.75 -38.25
N ARG A 281 -12.00 -4.67 -37.40
CA ARG A 281 -13.41 -5.04 -37.23
C ARG A 281 -14.25 -3.89 -36.67
N MET A 282 -13.73 -3.12 -35.73
CA MET A 282 -14.38 -1.92 -35.20
C MET A 282 -14.54 -0.85 -36.29
N TYR A 283 -13.51 -0.65 -37.11
CA TYR A 283 -13.56 0.28 -38.23
C TYR A 283 -14.62 -0.12 -39.29
N GLU A 284 -14.74 -1.41 -39.62
CA GLU A 284 -15.78 -1.95 -40.51
C GLU A 284 -17.17 -1.73 -39.93
N ASP A 285 -17.36 -1.96 -38.61
CA ASP A 285 -18.64 -1.72 -37.94
C ASP A 285 -19.02 -0.22 -37.96
N LYS A 286 -18.03 0.66 -37.75
CA LYS A 286 -18.20 2.12 -37.84
C LYS A 286 -18.62 2.57 -39.23
N LYS A 287 -18.04 1.97 -40.29
CA LYS A 287 -18.37 2.24 -41.67
C LYS A 287 -19.80 1.78 -42.02
N ARG A 288 -20.19 0.57 -41.68
CA ARG A 288 -21.55 0.03 -41.86
C ARG A 288 -22.60 0.89 -41.14
N GLY A 289 -22.31 1.37 -39.93
CA GLY A 289 -23.18 2.24 -39.16
C GLY A 289 -23.39 3.62 -39.83
N LYS A 290 -22.41 4.17 -40.54
CA LYS A 290 -22.54 5.41 -41.32
C LYS A 290 -23.40 5.21 -42.59
N GLU A 291 -23.10 4.18 -43.37
CA GLU A 291 -23.84 3.85 -44.58
C GLU A 291 -25.33 3.61 -44.29
N SER A 292 -25.65 2.87 -43.23
CA SER A 292 -27.05 2.62 -42.83
C SER A 292 -27.81 3.90 -42.44
N ARG A 293 -27.12 4.93 -41.92
CA ARG A 293 -27.75 6.23 -41.60
C ARG A 293 -27.96 7.10 -42.84
N GLU A 294 -27.00 7.11 -43.75
CA GLU A 294 -27.15 7.79 -45.02
C GLU A 294 -28.35 7.23 -45.82
N TYR A 295 -28.44 5.88 -45.87
CA TYR A 295 -29.62 5.25 -46.46
C TYR A 295 -30.96 5.66 -45.78
N ALA A 296 -30.97 5.66 -44.42
CA ALA A 296 -32.18 6.05 -43.70
C ALA A 296 -32.59 7.52 -43.93
N MET A 297 -31.64 8.44 -44.13
CA MET A 297 -31.90 9.83 -44.45
C MET A 297 -32.45 9.99 -45.89
N PHE A 298 -31.98 9.19 -46.84
CA PHE A 298 -32.46 9.26 -48.25
C PHE A 298 -33.87 8.71 -48.43
N TYR A 299 -34.40 7.89 -47.56
CA TYR A 299 -35.73 7.27 -47.66
C TYR A 299 -36.73 7.80 -46.62
N SER A 300 -36.37 8.84 -45.85
CA SER A 300 -37.26 9.50 -44.87
C SER A 300 -37.80 10.86 -45.37
N GLU A 301 -37.54 11.23 -46.63
CA GLU A 301 -38.23 12.29 -47.38
C GLU A 301 -39.37 11.64 -48.24
#